data_69c9147af809a3dbaa0ae1f2e3592de1
#
_entry.id   69c9147af809a3dbaa0ae1f2e3592de1
#
_cell.length_a   1.000
_cell.length_b   1.000
_cell.length_c   1.000
_cell.angle_alpha   90.00
_cell.angle_beta   90.00
_cell.angle_gamma   90.00
#
_symmetry.space_group_name_H-M   'P 1'
#
loop_
_entity.id
_entity.type
_entity.pdbx_description
1 polymer ?
#
loop_
_entity_poly.entity_id
_entity_poly.type
_entity_poly.pdbx_seq_one_letter_code
_entity_poly.pdbx_strand_id
1 'polypeptide(L)'
;MSSHSKPVPASHAEPLRGGNLYRLAIVGAGTLKGKEVAEVLEDRNFPSLDVKLLDDDESLGQLEAVKDEITFIQNVRSEQFEHIDFTFFASDQECTRRNWKVARTAGSAIIDLSFALEDEPESVVRSPWIERQLGQMQPPELQPGPSVGAHPAAVVLALLLLRAQKAGNVRRIVVTCFEPASEHGQKGMDELHEQTVNLLSFQQLPKNVFDTQIAFNMVTRYGERSAPPLDYVEQRILKHYRKIAGGDLPQPSLLLVQAPIFHGHAFSVYLEMDQPVAIGDMAQALAGDHVTITRLAEDAPSNVNAAGQGDILVSVGRDANHENGLWLWAASDNLRIAAITAVECAESMAASRPRGKIQ
;
A
#
# COMPACT_ATOMS: atom_id res chain seq x y z
N MET A 1 -3.98 4.33 -39.01
CA MET A 1 -4.38 5.43 -38.12
C MET A 1 -5.22 4.84 -37.01
N SER A 2 -4.57 4.39 -35.94
CA SER A 2 -5.25 3.84 -34.75
C SER A 2 -5.39 4.95 -33.73
N SER A 3 -6.64 5.28 -33.43
CA SER A 3 -6.98 6.22 -32.37
C SER A 3 -6.77 5.53 -31.00
N HIS A 4 -5.72 5.91 -30.32
CA HIS A 4 -5.58 5.55 -28.88
C HIS A 4 -6.64 6.32 -28.11
N SER A 5 -7.69 5.63 -27.68
CA SER A 5 -8.61 6.15 -26.68
C SER A 5 -7.88 6.15 -25.32
N LYS A 6 -7.68 7.35 -24.78
CA LYS A 6 -7.18 7.52 -23.41
C LYS A 6 -8.16 6.86 -22.43
N PRO A 7 -7.68 6.17 -21.39
CA PRO A 7 -8.54 5.64 -20.35
C PRO A 7 -9.29 6.79 -19.66
N VAL A 8 -10.57 6.59 -19.42
CA VAL A 8 -11.42 7.51 -18.65
C VAL A 8 -10.94 7.47 -17.19
N PRO A 9 -10.66 8.59 -16.53
CA PRO A 9 -10.24 8.59 -15.15
C PRO A 9 -11.35 8.05 -14.24
N ALA A 10 -10.97 7.21 -13.27
CA ALA A 10 -11.82 6.64 -12.24
C ALA A 10 -12.59 7.71 -11.48
N SER A 11 -13.80 7.35 -11.02
CA SER A 11 -14.75 8.22 -10.33
C SER A 11 -14.09 9.01 -9.20
N HIS A 12 -14.07 10.32 -9.36
CA HIS A 12 -13.55 11.26 -8.38
C HIS A 12 -14.40 11.19 -7.09
N ALA A 13 -13.78 10.92 -5.96
CA ALA A 13 -14.29 11.39 -4.70
C ALA A 13 -14.60 12.89 -4.86
N GLU A 14 -15.78 13.35 -4.43
CA GLU A 14 -16.11 14.77 -4.50
C GLU A 14 -14.97 15.57 -3.84
N PRO A 15 -14.43 16.62 -4.51
CA PRO A 15 -13.39 17.43 -3.91
C PRO A 15 -13.93 18.00 -2.59
N LEU A 16 -13.10 17.95 -1.54
CA LEU A 16 -13.40 18.55 -0.24
C LEU A 16 -13.74 20.04 -0.46
N ARG A 17 -15.02 20.34 -0.68
CA ARG A 17 -15.51 21.68 -0.97
C ARG A 17 -15.46 22.49 0.31
N GLY A 18 -14.53 23.44 0.38
CA GLY A 18 -14.60 24.61 1.26
C GLY A 18 -13.69 24.60 2.47
N GLY A 19 -12.56 25.22 2.33
CA GLY A 19 -12.09 26.22 3.26
C GLY A 19 -10.91 25.91 4.15
N ASN A 20 -10.57 24.70 4.49
CA ASN A 20 -9.39 24.47 5.35
C ASN A 20 -8.24 23.92 4.53
N LEU A 21 -7.17 24.69 4.39
CA LEU A 21 -5.90 24.20 3.90
C LEU A 21 -5.10 23.66 5.10
N TYR A 22 -4.46 22.50 4.92
CA TYR A 22 -3.71 21.80 5.96
C TYR A 22 -2.21 21.93 5.75
N ARG A 23 -1.45 21.97 6.83
CA ARG A 23 0.01 21.86 6.80
C ARG A 23 0.40 20.41 6.99
N LEU A 24 1.21 19.89 6.09
CA LEU A 24 1.60 18.49 6.04
C LEU A 24 3.10 18.35 6.32
N ALA A 25 3.49 17.19 6.86
CA ALA A 25 4.88 16.76 6.89
C ALA A 25 4.98 15.32 6.35
N ILE A 26 5.98 15.06 5.52
CA ILE A 26 6.35 13.72 5.05
C ILE A 26 7.72 13.42 5.64
N VAL A 27 7.78 12.49 6.59
CA VAL A 27 9.02 11.99 7.20
C VAL A 27 9.46 10.76 6.41
N GLY A 28 10.68 10.77 5.89
CA GLY A 28 11.15 9.81 4.90
C GLY A 28 10.82 10.24 3.47
N ALA A 29 10.84 11.55 3.20
CA ALA A 29 10.47 12.12 1.90
C ALA A 29 11.37 11.62 0.74
N GLY A 30 12.63 11.27 1.02
CA GLY A 30 13.55 10.70 0.03
C GLY A 30 13.31 9.21 -0.25
N THR A 31 12.50 8.50 0.55
CA THR A 31 12.19 7.07 0.35
C THR A 31 11.20 6.87 -0.81
N LEU A 32 11.13 5.64 -1.33
CA LEU A 32 10.14 5.28 -2.35
C LEU A 32 8.70 5.57 -1.88
N LYS A 33 8.37 5.20 -0.63
CA LYS A 33 7.05 5.46 -0.04
C LYS A 33 6.78 6.95 0.15
N GLY A 34 7.78 7.73 0.57
CA GLY A 34 7.65 9.17 0.78
C GLY A 34 7.38 9.92 -0.52
N LYS A 35 8.10 9.57 -1.59
CA LYS A 35 7.88 10.13 -2.94
C LYS A 35 6.48 9.80 -3.44
N GLU A 36 6.06 8.56 -3.28
CA GLU A 36 4.72 8.13 -3.69
C GLU A 36 3.60 8.84 -2.91
N VAL A 37 3.80 9.11 -1.59
CA VAL A 37 2.84 9.90 -0.80
C VAL A 37 2.74 11.33 -1.35
N ALA A 38 3.86 11.97 -1.70
CA ALA A 38 3.87 13.32 -2.27
C ALA A 38 3.10 13.36 -3.59
N GLU A 39 3.33 12.39 -4.47
CA GLU A 39 2.65 12.27 -5.76
C GLU A 39 1.14 12.02 -5.61
N VAL A 40 0.74 11.12 -4.70
CA VAL A 40 -0.68 10.85 -4.45
C VAL A 40 -1.39 12.05 -3.84
N LEU A 41 -0.74 12.82 -2.96
CA LEU A 41 -1.31 14.07 -2.41
C LEU A 41 -1.60 15.07 -3.54
N GLU A 42 -0.73 15.16 -4.55
CA GLU A 42 -0.91 16.01 -5.72
C GLU A 42 -2.04 15.50 -6.63
N ASP A 43 -1.99 14.23 -7.04
CA ASP A 43 -2.98 13.62 -7.92
C ASP A 43 -4.41 13.71 -7.36
N ARG A 44 -4.54 13.60 -6.04
CA ARG A 44 -5.84 13.69 -5.36
C ARG A 44 -6.24 15.13 -5.01
N ASN A 45 -5.39 16.11 -5.34
CA ASN A 45 -5.62 17.52 -4.99
C ASN A 45 -5.92 17.69 -3.49
N PHE A 46 -5.14 17.04 -2.63
CA PHE A 46 -5.32 17.18 -1.18
C PHE A 46 -5.20 18.66 -0.78
N PRO A 47 -6.12 19.20 0.06
CA PRO A 47 -6.16 20.62 0.39
C PRO A 47 -4.99 20.99 1.33
N SER A 48 -3.79 21.15 0.79
CA SER A 48 -2.58 21.49 1.53
C SER A 48 -2.18 22.94 1.29
N LEU A 49 -1.83 23.62 2.39
CA LEU A 49 -1.24 24.97 2.39
C LEU A 49 0.28 24.88 2.17
N ASP A 50 0.91 23.90 2.81
CA ASP A 50 2.35 23.69 2.83
C ASP A 50 2.66 22.21 3.08
N VAL A 51 3.74 21.69 2.48
CA VAL A 51 4.21 20.31 2.65
C VAL A 51 5.69 20.35 3.02
N LYS A 52 6.00 20.04 4.28
CA LYS A 52 7.39 19.91 4.72
C LYS A 52 7.93 18.52 4.37
N LEU A 53 9.06 18.48 3.68
CA LEU A 53 9.79 17.27 3.33
C LEU A 53 10.90 17.05 4.36
N LEU A 54 10.82 15.96 5.10
CA LEU A 54 11.72 15.65 6.21
C LEU A 54 12.36 14.27 5.98
N ASP A 55 13.66 14.14 6.28
CA ASP A 55 14.33 12.84 6.23
C ASP A 55 15.51 12.79 7.22
N ASP A 56 16.02 11.57 7.47
CA ASP A 56 17.26 11.35 8.21
C ASP A 56 18.44 11.27 7.22
N ASP A 57 19.54 11.95 7.53
CA ASP A 57 20.90 11.93 7.00
C ASP A 57 21.14 11.75 5.49
N GLU A 58 20.79 10.63 4.85
CA GLU A 58 21.25 10.31 3.48
C GLU A 58 20.56 11.14 2.37
N SER A 59 19.34 11.60 2.61
CA SER A 59 18.53 12.37 1.65
C SER A 59 18.59 13.88 1.86
N LEU A 60 19.34 14.36 2.87
CA LEU A 60 19.39 15.77 3.23
C LEU A 60 19.93 16.65 2.12
N GLY A 61 19.22 17.74 1.86
CA GLY A 61 19.60 18.73 0.84
C GLY A 61 19.27 18.30 -0.59
N GLN A 62 18.69 17.11 -0.79
CA GLN A 62 18.11 16.75 -2.09
C GLN A 62 16.91 17.64 -2.40
N LEU A 63 16.77 17.95 -3.70
CA LEU A 63 15.63 18.71 -4.20
C LEU A 63 14.55 17.74 -4.63
N GLU A 64 13.34 17.92 -4.11
CA GLU A 64 12.16 17.21 -4.59
C GLU A 64 11.11 18.22 -5.04
N ALA A 65 10.38 17.90 -6.09
CA ALA A 65 9.27 18.70 -6.58
C ALA A 65 7.98 18.30 -5.88
N VAL A 66 7.28 19.26 -5.30
CA VAL A 66 5.94 19.10 -4.75
C VAL A 66 5.09 20.27 -5.21
N LYS A 67 3.99 20.03 -5.95
CA LYS A 67 3.09 21.05 -6.49
C LYS A 67 3.80 22.16 -7.26
N ASP A 68 4.61 21.81 -8.25
CA ASP A 68 5.39 22.75 -9.05
C ASP A 68 6.44 23.59 -8.26
N GLU A 69 6.59 23.38 -6.96
CA GLU A 69 7.61 24.01 -6.14
C GLU A 69 8.76 23.04 -5.86
N ILE A 70 9.99 23.53 -6.02
CA ILE A 70 11.19 22.77 -5.67
C ILE A 70 11.48 23.02 -4.19
N THR A 71 11.36 21.98 -3.37
CA THR A 71 11.56 22.03 -1.93
C THR A 71 12.75 21.17 -1.52
N PHE A 72 13.54 21.66 -0.57
CA PHE A 72 14.66 20.90 -0.01
C PHE A 72 14.18 19.94 1.07
N ILE A 73 14.69 18.72 1.05
CA ILE A 73 14.53 17.78 2.14
C ILE A 73 15.33 18.27 3.35
N GLN A 74 14.66 18.45 4.48
CA GLN A 74 15.21 18.97 5.73
C GLN A 74 15.40 17.84 6.74
N ASN A 75 16.29 18.06 7.71
CA ASN A 75 16.49 17.10 8.79
C ASN A 75 15.27 17.02 9.72
N VAL A 76 14.95 15.82 10.19
CA VAL A 76 13.88 15.59 11.16
C VAL A 76 14.28 16.19 12.51
N ARG A 77 13.59 17.25 12.94
CA ARG A 77 13.77 17.92 14.24
C ARG A 77 12.42 18.24 14.85
N SER A 78 12.37 18.35 16.17
CA SER A 78 11.13 18.62 16.93
C SER A 78 10.38 19.86 16.44
N GLU A 79 11.13 20.93 16.11
CA GLU A 79 10.58 22.21 15.68
C GLU A 79 9.86 22.12 14.33
N GLN A 80 10.20 21.09 13.52
CA GLN A 80 9.56 20.89 12.22
C GLN A 80 8.11 20.44 12.31
N PHE A 81 7.71 19.85 13.45
CA PHE A 81 6.34 19.39 13.67
C PHE A 81 5.39 20.47 14.20
N GLU A 82 5.90 21.66 14.54
CA GLU A 82 5.05 22.78 14.97
C GLU A 82 4.10 23.20 13.86
N HIS A 83 2.82 23.34 14.23
CA HIS A 83 1.74 23.74 13.32
C HIS A 83 1.47 22.78 12.16
N ILE A 84 1.87 21.51 12.25
CA ILE A 84 1.57 20.48 11.27
C ILE A 84 0.26 19.79 11.63
N ASP A 85 -0.66 19.70 10.66
CA ASP A 85 -1.97 19.06 10.84
C ASP A 85 -1.89 17.55 10.66
N PHE A 86 -1.12 17.07 9.68
CA PHE A 86 -0.92 15.67 9.37
C PHE A 86 0.55 15.36 9.13
N THR A 87 1.06 14.31 9.77
CA THR A 87 2.41 13.80 9.55
C THR A 87 2.34 12.37 9.01
N PHE A 88 2.89 12.18 7.81
CA PHE A 88 3.05 10.89 7.16
C PHE A 88 4.44 10.35 7.47
N PHE A 89 4.52 9.21 8.16
CA PHE A 89 5.76 8.51 8.44
C PHE A 89 5.99 7.44 7.39
N ALA A 90 6.78 7.77 6.38
CA ALA A 90 7.19 6.90 5.27
C ALA A 90 8.66 6.44 5.37
N SER A 91 9.34 6.80 6.45
CA SER A 91 10.71 6.42 6.79
C SER A 91 10.79 4.97 7.30
N ASP A 92 11.95 4.58 7.79
CA ASP A 92 12.10 3.33 8.51
C ASP A 92 11.38 3.33 9.88
N GLN A 93 11.26 2.14 10.48
CA GLN A 93 10.57 1.98 11.76
C GLN A 93 11.27 2.69 12.92
N GLU A 94 12.58 2.81 12.89
CA GLU A 94 13.34 3.44 13.97
C GLU A 94 13.12 4.95 13.98
N CYS A 95 13.22 5.60 12.83
CA CYS A 95 12.91 7.01 12.68
C CYS A 95 11.47 7.31 13.11
N THR A 96 10.50 6.48 12.70
CA THR A 96 9.10 6.62 13.11
C THR A 96 8.95 6.54 14.63
N ARG A 97 9.51 5.50 15.28
CA ARG A 97 9.42 5.32 16.74
C ARG A 97 10.05 6.48 17.53
N ARG A 98 11.11 7.08 17.02
CA ARG A 98 11.77 8.23 17.66
C ARG A 98 10.91 9.50 17.61
N ASN A 99 10.17 9.73 16.51
CA ASN A 99 9.61 11.04 16.21
C ASN A 99 8.08 11.15 16.34
N TRP A 100 7.31 10.06 16.26
CA TRP A 100 5.85 10.13 16.21
C TRP A 100 5.19 10.78 17.44
N LYS A 101 5.76 10.54 18.66
CA LYS A 101 5.23 11.13 19.90
C LYS A 101 5.43 12.64 19.93
N VAL A 102 6.56 13.11 19.39
CA VAL A 102 6.86 14.55 19.29
C VAL A 102 5.87 15.21 18.32
N ALA A 103 5.69 14.63 17.12
CA ALA A 103 4.72 15.14 16.16
C ALA A 103 3.29 15.15 16.71
N ARG A 104 2.87 14.07 17.40
CA ARG A 104 1.55 13.99 18.04
C ARG A 104 1.37 15.04 19.15
N THR A 105 2.39 15.24 19.96
CA THR A 105 2.35 16.24 21.05
C THR A 105 2.27 17.67 20.51
N ALA A 106 2.87 17.93 19.34
CA ALA A 106 2.74 19.19 18.61
C ALA A 106 1.35 19.39 17.96
N GLY A 107 0.45 18.41 18.06
CA GLY A 107 -0.94 18.48 17.56
C GLY A 107 -1.18 17.85 16.20
N SER A 108 -0.17 17.19 15.61
CA SER A 108 -0.31 16.53 14.32
C SER A 108 -1.05 15.19 14.43
N ALA A 109 -1.94 14.91 13.50
CA ALA A 109 -2.49 13.57 13.29
C ALA A 109 -1.43 12.69 12.61
N ILE A 110 -1.22 11.47 13.14
CA ILE A 110 -0.14 10.58 12.73
C ILE A 110 -0.66 9.52 11.76
N ILE A 111 0.02 9.38 10.62
CA ILE A 111 -0.24 8.36 9.61
C ILE A 111 1.08 7.59 9.37
N ASP A 112 1.09 6.30 9.73
CA ASP A 112 2.27 5.47 9.69
C ASP A 112 2.22 4.48 8.51
N LEU A 113 3.18 4.58 7.58
CA LEU A 113 3.42 3.66 6.48
C LEU A 113 4.59 2.70 6.75
N SER A 114 5.30 2.89 7.88
CA SER A 114 6.46 2.06 8.26
C SER A 114 6.06 0.81 9.02
N PHE A 115 4.80 0.74 9.48
CA PHE A 115 4.27 -0.28 10.39
C PHE A 115 4.92 -0.29 11.78
N ALA A 116 5.64 0.78 12.14
CA ALA A 116 6.31 0.88 13.43
C ALA A 116 5.34 0.92 14.61
N LEU A 117 4.12 1.44 14.35
CA LEU A 117 3.11 1.68 15.35
C LEU A 117 1.98 0.64 15.34
N GLU A 118 2.10 -0.44 14.57
CA GLU A 118 1.03 -1.45 14.41
C GLU A 118 0.62 -2.19 15.70
N ASP A 119 1.48 -2.15 16.72
CA ASP A 119 1.27 -2.76 18.04
C ASP A 119 1.12 -1.74 19.18
N GLU A 120 1.18 -0.44 18.89
CA GLU A 120 0.90 0.59 19.88
C GLU A 120 -0.59 0.54 20.30
N PRO A 121 -0.91 0.58 21.61
CA PRO A 121 -2.28 0.35 22.10
C PRO A 121 -3.34 1.30 21.54
N GLU A 122 -2.93 2.54 21.21
CA GLU A 122 -3.82 3.58 20.70
C GLU A 122 -3.87 3.63 19.16
N SER A 123 -3.08 2.79 18.48
CA SER A 123 -3.00 2.79 17.03
C SER A 123 -4.06 1.91 16.39
N VAL A 124 -4.55 2.35 15.25
CA VAL A 124 -5.53 1.60 14.46
C VAL A 124 -4.95 1.31 13.08
N VAL A 125 -4.92 0.04 12.70
CA VAL A 125 -4.60 -0.38 11.32
C VAL A 125 -5.83 -0.12 10.45
N ARG A 126 -5.66 0.68 9.40
CA ARG A 126 -6.76 1.20 8.59
C ARG A 126 -6.60 0.92 7.11
N SER A 127 -7.72 0.73 6.44
CA SER A 127 -7.85 0.79 4.99
C SER A 127 -9.20 1.43 4.64
N PRO A 128 -9.23 2.70 4.22
CA PRO A 128 -10.48 3.38 3.87
C PRO A 128 -11.27 2.67 2.76
N TRP A 129 -10.60 1.95 1.85
CA TRP A 129 -11.28 1.12 0.85
C TRP A 129 -12.16 0.05 1.48
N ILE A 130 -11.63 -0.63 2.50
CA ILE A 130 -12.32 -1.69 3.20
C ILE A 130 -13.39 -1.12 4.14
N GLU A 131 -13.06 -0.03 4.85
CA GLU A 131 -14.01 0.68 5.72
C GLU A 131 -15.27 1.09 4.94
N ARG A 132 -15.11 1.62 3.72
CA ARG A 132 -16.25 1.96 2.83
C ARG A 132 -17.05 0.73 2.39
N GLN A 133 -16.39 -0.38 2.05
CA GLN A 133 -17.08 -1.61 1.64
C GLN A 133 -17.89 -2.23 2.79
N LEU A 134 -17.42 -2.08 4.03
CA LEU A 134 -18.09 -2.59 5.23
C LEU A 134 -19.11 -1.60 5.82
N GLY A 135 -19.18 -0.37 5.30
CA GLY A 135 -19.99 0.70 5.88
C GLY A 135 -19.49 1.16 7.26
N GLN A 136 -18.24 0.86 7.59
CA GLN A 136 -17.61 1.20 8.86
C GLN A 136 -16.83 2.51 8.71
N MET A 137 -17.52 3.63 8.89
CA MET A 137 -16.84 4.92 8.96
C MET A 137 -16.33 5.14 10.39
N GLN A 138 -15.07 5.54 10.53
CA GLN A 138 -14.54 5.93 11.84
C GLN A 138 -15.28 7.15 12.35
N PRO A 139 -15.75 7.15 13.62
CA PRO A 139 -16.37 8.34 14.21
C PRO A 139 -15.36 9.48 14.28
N PRO A 140 -15.80 10.74 14.18
CA PRO A 140 -14.92 11.88 14.31
C PRO A 140 -14.38 11.96 15.76
N GLU A 141 -13.06 11.84 15.88
CA GLU A 141 -12.36 12.03 17.16
C GLU A 141 -11.56 13.33 17.12
N LEU A 142 -11.57 14.08 18.23
CA LEU A 142 -10.82 15.34 18.36
C LEU A 142 -9.30 15.11 18.31
N GLN A 143 -8.82 14.00 18.83
CA GLN A 143 -7.43 13.56 18.78
C GLN A 143 -7.39 12.06 18.48
N PRO A 144 -7.48 11.65 17.21
CA PRO A 144 -7.43 10.25 16.87
C PRO A 144 -6.06 9.66 17.24
N GLY A 145 -6.07 8.39 17.63
CA GLY A 145 -4.84 7.61 17.76
C GLY A 145 -4.09 7.53 16.42
N PRO A 146 -2.80 7.12 16.41
CA PRO A 146 -2.07 6.95 15.17
C PRO A 146 -2.80 5.99 14.23
N SER A 147 -2.94 6.39 12.97
CA SER A 147 -3.44 5.53 11.90
C SER A 147 -2.27 4.82 11.24
N VAL A 148 -2.27 3.51 11.25
CA VAL A 148 -1.31 2.69 10.51
C VAL A 148 -1.97 2.26 9.20
N GLY A 149 -1.41 2.67 8.06
CA GLY A 149 -1.88 2.19 6.77
C GLY A 149 -1.75 0.67 6.70
N ALA A 150 -2.82 -0.05 6.35
CA ALA A 150 -2.74 -1.50 6.24
C ALA A 150 -1.74 -1.91 5.15
N HIS A 151 -1.07 -3.05 5.34
CA HIS A 151 -0.15 -3.58 4.35
C HIS A 151 -0.84 -3.74 2.99
N PRO A 152 -0.26 -3.28 1.87
CA PRO A 152 -0.90 -3.28 0.54
C PRO A 152 -1.46 -4.65 0.15
N ALA A 153 -0.70 -5.72 0.39
CA ALA A 153 -1.16 -7.08 0.11
C ALA A 153 -2.41 -7.46 0.94
N ALA A 154 -2.51 -7.01 2.19
CA ALA A 154 -3.69 -7.22 3.03
C ALA A 154 -4.91 -6.46 2.50
N VAL A 155 -4.72 -5.24 2.02
CA VAL A 155 -5.77 -4.42 1.39
C VAL A 155 -6.29 -5.10 0.14
N VAL A 156 -5.40 -5.55 -0.75
CA VAL A 156 -5.77 -6.28 -1.98
C VAL A 156 -6.59 -7.52 -1.65
N LEU A 157 -6.09 -8.37 -0.75
CA LEU A 157 -6.78 -9.61 -0.38
C LEU A 157 -8.14 -9.33 0.25
N ALA A 158 -8.23 -8.39 1.20
CA ALA A 158 -9.49 -8.06 1.84
C ALA A 158 -10.53 -7.53 0.84
N LEU A 159 -10.13 -6.63 -0.08
CA LEU A 159 -11.03 -6.07 -1.09
C LEU A 159 -11.56 -7.13 -2.05
N LEU A 160 -10.66 -7.99 -2.59
CA LEU A 160 -11.05 -9.06 -3.49
C LEU A 160 -11.98 -10.05 -2.82
N LEU A 161 -11.73 -10.42 -1.57
CA LEU A 161 -12.54 -11.41 -0.85
C LEU A 161 -13.90 -10.86 -0.43
N LEU A 162 -13.97 -9.62 0.04
CA LEU A 162 -15.25 -8.94 0.32
C LEU A 162 -16.16 -8.90 -0.92
N ARG A 163 -15.56 -8.69 -2.11
CA ARG A 163 -16.30 -8.68 -3.35
C ARG A 163 -16.65 -10.07 -3.86
N ALA A 164 -15.72 -11.02 -3.76
CA ALA A 164 -15.97 -12.40 -4.16
C ALA A 164 -17.17 -13.02 -3.41
N GLN A 165 -17.36 -12.67 -2.13
CA GLN A 165 -18.50 -13.12 -1.35
C GLN A 165 -19.85 -12.61 -1.88
N LYS A 166 -19.88 -11.55 -2.68
CA LYS A 166 -21.12 -11.09 -3.34
C LYS A 166 -21.56 -12.04 -4.46
N ALA A 167 -20.64 -12.82 -5.05
CA ALA A 167 -20.96 -13.84 -6.04
C ALA A 167 -21.40 -15.18 -5.44
N GLY A 168 -21.04 -15.44 -4.18
CA GLY A 168 -21.36 -16.67 -3.47
C GLY A 168 -20.48 -16.85 -2.23
N ASN A 169 -20.84 -17.81 -1.38
CA ASN A 169 -20.08 -18.05 -0.16
C ASN A 169 -18.71 -18.70 -0.49
N VAL A 170 -17.64 -18.06 -0.05
CA VAL A 170 -16.28 -18.57 -0.20
C VAL A 170 -15.94 -19.47 0.98
N ARG A 171 -15.72 -20.75 0.72
CA ARG A 171 -15.41 -21.77 1.72
C ARG A 171 -13.96 -21.79 2.14
N ARG A 172 -13.06 -21.69 1.15
CA ARG A 172 -11.61 -21.74 1.36
C ARG A 172 -10.89 -20.82 0.41
N ILE A 173 -9.79 -20.25 0.91
CA ILE A 173 -8.93 -19.34 0.15
C ILE A 173 -7.49 -19.79 0.33
N VAL A 174 -6.81 -20.01 -0.79
CA VAL A 174 -5.38 -20.28 -0.82
C VAL A 174 -4.70 -19.21 -1.68
N VAL A 175 -3.67 -18.58 -1.15
CA VAL A 175 -2.99 -17.46 -1.78
C VAL A 175 -1.49 -17.71 -1.84
N THR A 176 -0.90 -17.50 -3.01
CA THR A 176 0.53 -17.23 -3.13
C THR A 176 0.68 -15.75 -3.49
N CYS A 177 1.36 -15.00 -2.63
CA CYS A 177 1.72 -13.60 -2.87
C CYS A 177 3.18 -13.53 -3.28
N PHE A 178 3.47 -12.87 -4.41
CA PHE A 178 4.80 -12.63 -4.91
C PHE A 178 5.24 -11.23 -4.47
N GLU A 179 6.21 -11.20 -3.56
CA GLU A 179 6.76 -10.00 -2.95
C GLU A 179 7.77 -9.34 -3.87
N PRO A 180 7.69 -8.04 -4.16
CA PRO A 180 8.70 -7.30 -4.91
C PRO A 180 9.85 -6.82 -4.01
N ALA A 181 11.02 -6.56 -4.62
CA ALA A 181 12.17 -6.00 -3.90
C ALA A 181 11.89 -4.60 -3.32
N SER A 182 10.97 -3.83 -3.91
CA SER A 182 10.57 -2.49 -3.46
C SER A 182 9.92 -2.46 -2.06
N GLU A 183 9.44 -3.58 -1.53
CA GLU A 183 8.99 -3.64 -0.12
C GLU A 183 10.13 -3.40 0.86
N HIS A 184 11.37 -3.71 0.48
CA HIS A 184 12.60 -3.38 1.21
C HIS A 184 13.17 -2.00 0.82
N GLY A 185 12.35 -1.15 0.17
CA GLY A 185 12.75 0.19 -0.26
C GLY A 185 13.82 0.17 -1.35
N GLN A 186 14.51 1.31 -1.50
CA GLN A 186 15.56 1.47 -2.51
C GLN A 186 16.69 0.46 -2.33
N LYS A 187 17.10 0.16 -1.09
CA LYS A 187 18.16 -0.81 -0.77
C LYS A 187 17.86 -2.22 -1.30
N GLY A 188 16.59 -2.65 -1.21
CA GLY A 188 16.15 -3.94 -1.78
C GLY A 188 16.21 -3.96 -3.30
N MET A 189 15.78 -2.88 -3.95
CA MET A 189 15.84 -2.75 -5.40
C MET A 189 17.28 -2.70 -5.90
N ASP A 190 18.16 -1.96 -5.23
CA ASP A 190 19.57 -1.84 -5.57
C ASP A 190 20.28 -3.20 -5.44
N GLU A 191 20.02 -3.95 -4.36
CA GLU A 191 20.59 -5.29 -4.18
C GLU A 191 20.11 -6.26 -5.28
N LEU A 192 18.84 -6.26 -5.65
CA LEU A 192 18.34 -7.07 -6.77
C LEU A 192 19.04 -6.70 -8.09
N HIS A 193 19.20 -5.40 -8.35
CA HIS A 193 19.89 -4.91 -9.54
C HIS A 193 21.35 -5.36 -9.55
N GLU A 194 22.09 -5.12 -8.47
CA GLU A 194 23.52 -5.52 -8.36
C GLU A 194 23.68 -7.04 -8.44
N GLN A 195 22.85 -7.82 -7.79
CA GLN A 195 22.84 -9.28 -7.93
C GLN A 195 22.63 -9.71 -9.38
N THR A 196 21.70 -9.05 -10.11
CA THR A 196 21.43 -9.34 -11.53
C THR A 196 22.67 -9.08 -12.39
N VAL A 197 23.28 -7.90 -12.24
CA VAL A 197 24.49 -7.53 -12.99
C VAL A 197 25.65 -8.46 -12.66
N ASN A 198 25.88 -8.74 -11.38
CA ASN A 198 26.99 -9.56 -10.91
C ASN A 198 26.86 -11.03 -11.35
N LEU A 199 25.66 -11.60 -11.36
CA LEU A 199 25.43 -12.94 -11.90
C LEU A 199 25.80 -13.04 -13.39
N LEU A 200 25.38 -12.05 -14.18
CA LEU A 200 25.69 -12.03 -15.62
C LEU A 200 27.18 -11.76 -15.90
N SER A 201 27.89 -11.13 -14.95
CA SER A 201 29.30 -10.80 -15.03
C SER A 201 30.21 -11.79 -14.27
N PHE A 202 29.65 -12.89 -13.74
CA PHE A 202 30.38 -13.89 -12.93
C PHE A 202 31.11 -13.29 -11.73
N GLN A 203 30.52 -12.30 -11.09
CA GLN A 203 31.06 -11.62 -9.89
C GLN A 203 30.39 -12.11 -8.62
N GLN A 204 30.96 -11.74 -7.47
CA GLN A 204 30.42 -12.06 -6.16
C GLN A 204 29.11 -11.29 -5.93
N LEU A 205 28.09 -11.97 -5.38
CA LEU A 205 26.78 -11.39 -5.13
C LEU A 205 26.73 -10.62 -3.82
N PRO A 206 26.23 -9.38 -3.80
CA PRO A 206 25.87 -8.71 -2.56
C PRO A 206 24.71 -9.44 -1.90
N LYS A 207 24.69 -9.46 -0.55
CA LYS A 207 23.67 -10.10 0.28
C LYS A 207 23.46 -9.30 1.56
N ASN A 208 23.26 -7.99 1.42
CA ASN A 208 23.19 -7.05 2.55
C ASN A 208 21.76 -6.93 3.10
N VAL A 209 20.76 -7.02 2.22
CA VAL A 209 19.33 -6.86 2.55
C VAL A 209 18.69 -8.22 2.76
N PHE A 210 18.76 -9.11 1.76
CA PHE A 210 18.05 -10.40 1.78
C PHE A 210 18.88 -11.54 2.38
N ASP A 211 20.17 -11.35 2.57
CA ASP A 211 21.13 -12.37 3.01
C ASP A 211 21.06 -13.67 2.17
N THR A 212 20.55 -13.59 0.97
CA THR A 212 20.41 -14.69 0.01
C THR A 212 20.42 -14.16 -1.42
N GLN A 213 20.52 -15.06 -2.40
CA GLN A 213 20.32 -14.70 -3.79
C GLN A 213 18.84 -14.61 -4.09
N ILE A 214 18.38 -13.44 -4.59
CA ILE A 214 17.02 -13.23 -5.09
C ILE A 214 16.99 -12.99 -6.61
N ALA A 215 18.10 -12.55 -7.22
CA ALA A 215 18.15 -12.41 -8.68
C ALA A 215 18.02 -13.79 -9.38
N PHE A 216 17.08 -13.90 -10.32
CA PHE A 216 16.71 -15.14 -11.02
C PHE A 216 16.30 -16.28 -10.08
N ASN A 217 15.80 -15.97 -8.89
CA ASN A 217 15.43 -16.96 -7.88
C ASN A 217 14.12 -16.56 -7.20
N MET A 218 13.35 -17.56 -6.76
CA MET A 218 12.18 -17.38 -5.90
C MET A 218 12.45 -18.05 -4.57
N VAL A 219 12.28 -17.32 -3.46
CA VAL A 219 12.56 -17.86 -2.14
C VAL A 219 11.38 -17.62 -1.19
N THR A 220 11.14 -18.59 -0.31
CA THR A 220 10.15 -18.53 0.76
C THR A 220 10.78 -18.19 2.12
N ARG A 221 12.09 -17.93 2.12
CA ARG A 221 12.86 -17.55 3.31
C ARG A 221 14.07 -16.75 2.90
N TYR A 222 14.35 -15.70 3.65
CA TYR A 222 15.61 -14.96 3.57
C TYR A 222 16.70 -15.63 4.40
N GLY A 223 17.96 -15.18 4.26
CA GLY A 223 19.03 -15.59 5.14
C GLY A 223 18.82 -15.07 6.58
N GLU A 224 19.59 -15.62 7.51
CA GLU A 224 19.39 -15.38 8.96
C GLU A 224 19.64 -13.92 9.38
N ARG A 225 20.44 -13.17 8.61
CA ARG A 225 20.79 -11.77 8.89
C ARG A 225 19.81 -10.76 8.29
N SER A 226 18.86 -11.21 7.49
CA SER A 226 17.84 -10.31 6.92
C SER A 226 16.89 -9.79 8.00
N ALA A 227 16.54 -8.50 7.92
CA ALA A 227 15.60 -7.85 8.82
C ALA A 227 14.65 -6.93 8.03
N PRO A 228 13.33 -7.20 8.04
CA PRO A 228 12.66 -8.32 8.71
C PRO A 228 12.80 -9.65 7.95
N PRO A 229 12.64 -10.81 8.62
CA PRO A 229 12.48 -12.10 7.98
C PRO A 229 11.21 -12.17 7.14
N LEU A 230 11.19 -12.96 6.07
CA LEU A 230 10.04 -13.04 5.16
C LEU A 230 8.76 -13.60 5.83
N ASP A 231 8.90 -14.55 6.72
CA ASP A 231 7.79 -15.11 7.52
C ASP A 231 7.17 -14.08 8.47
N TYR A 232 7.95 -13.14 8.98
CA TYR A 232 7.42 -12.01 9.76
C TYR A 232 6.55 -11.09 8.89
N VAL A 233 6.96 -10.83 7.64
CA VAL A 233 6.15 -10.05 6.69
C VAL A 233 4.85 -10.78 6.36
N GLU A 234 4.91 -12.10 6.11
CA GLU A 234 3.72 -12.93 5.88
C GLU A 234 2.72 -12.83 7.04
N GLN A 235 3.21 -12.96 8.29
CA GLN A 235 2.38 -12.83 9.48
C GLN A 235 1.79 -11.43 9.64
N ARG A 236 2.53 -10.37 9.27
CA ARG A 236 2.02 -9.00 9.25
C ARG A 236 0.87 -8.85 8.25
N ILE A 237 1.01 -9.38 7.04
CA ILE A 237 -0.07 -9.36 6.03
C ILE A 237 -1.34 -10.00 6.60
N LEU A 238 -1.22 -11.18 7.19
CA LEU A 238 -2.36 -11.88 7.81
C LEU A 238 -2.92 -11.15 9.03
N LYS A 239 -2.09 -10.50 9.83
CA LYS A 239 -2.49 -9.67 10.97
C LYS A 239 -3.29 -8.45 10.51
N HIS A 240 -2.78 -7.72 9.51
CA HIS A 240 -3.46 -6.57 8.94
C HIS A 240 -4.76 -6.98 8.25
N TYR A 241 -4.75 -8.07 7.49
CA TYR A 241 -5.97 -8.64 6.90
C TYR A 241 -7.05 -8.86 7.97
N ARG A 242 -6.73 -9.54 9.08
CA ARG A 242 -7.69 -9.78 10.18
C ARG A 242 -8.22 -8.48 10.78
N LYS A 243 -7.36 -7.45 10.92
CA LYS A 243 -7.76 -6.18 11.52
C LYS A 243 -8.71 -5.37 10.62
N ILE A 244 -8.53 -5.42 9.29
CA ILE A 244 -9.34 -4.62 8.35
C ILE A 244 -10.53 -5.37 7.76
N ALA A 245 -10.47 -6.70 7.63
CA ALA A 245 -11.47 -7.49 6.93
C ALA A 245 -12.79 -7.69 7.71
N GLY A 246 -12.80 -7.39 9.00
CA GLY A 246 -13.93 -7.74 9.86
C GLY A 246 -13.98 -9.25 10.21
N GLY A 247 -14.88 -9.63 11.12
CA GLY A 247 -14.95 -11.00 11.66
C GLY A 247 -15.55 -12.05 10.71
N ASP A 248 -16.23 -11.63 9.65
CA ASP A 248 -17.06 -12.53 8.82
C ASP A 248 -16.33 -13.09 7.59
N LEU A 249 -15.15 -12.54 7.26
CA LEU A 249 -14.38 -13.04 6.12
C LEU A 249 -13.53 -14.25 6.50
N PRO A 250 -13.51 -15.31 5.65
CA PRO A 250 -12.64 -16.45 5.87
C PRO A 250 -11.16 -16.04 5.81
N GLN A 251 -10.36 -16.69 6.67
CA GLN A 251 -8.91 -16.42 6.71
C GLN A 251 -8.22 -17.11 5.53
N PRO A 252 -7.40 -16.39 4.74
CA PRO A 252 -6.64 -17.00 3.67
C PRO A 252 -5.49 -17.86 4.22
N SER A 253 -5.22 -19.00 3.56
CA SER A 253 -3.94 -19.69 3.67
C SER A 253 -2.96 -18.99 2.75
N LEU A 254 -2.03 -18.24 3.31
CA LEU A 254 -1.07 -17.41 2.57
C LEU A 254 0.31 -18.09 2.54
N LEU A 255 0.94 -18.08 1.39
CA LEU A 255 2.36 -18.32 1.19
C LEU A 255 2.98 -17.07 0.56
N LEU A 256 3.91 -16.44 1.26
CA LEU A 256 4.66 -15.31 0.75
C LEU A 256 5.95 -15.79 0.07
N VAL A 257 6.19 -15.32 -1.15
CA VAL A 257 7.35 -15.69 -1.97
C VAL A 257 8.05 -14.42 -2.43
N GLN A 258 9.29 -14.23 -2.04
CA GLN A 258 10.12 -13.19 -2.67
C GLN A 258 10.38 -13.57 -4.11
N ALA A 259 9.92 -12.76 -5.04
CA ALA A 259 10.14 -12.93 -6.46
C ALA A 259 11.28 -12.02 -6.97
N PRO A 260 11.95 -12.38 -8.08
CA PRO A 260 13.00 -11.56 -8.68
C PRO A 260 12.44 -10.39 -9.50
N ILE A 261 11.53 -9.62 -8.89
CA ILE A 261 10.83 -8.46 -9.48
C ILE A 261 11.13 -7.21 -8.66
N PHE A 262 11.30 -6.09 -9.35
CA PHE A 262 11.62 -4.82 -8.70
C PHE A 262 10.43 -4.24 -7.96
N HIS A 263 9.26 -4.23 -8.61
CA HIS A 263 8.12 -3.46 -8.17
C HIS A 263 6.79 -4.15 -8.47
N GLY A 264 5.79 -3.94 -7.63
CA GLY A 264 4.42 -4.45 -7.76
C GLY A 264 4.24 -5.88 -7.25
N HIS A 265 3.23 -6.08 -6.39
CA HIS A 265 2.80 -7.40 -5.97
C HIS A 265 2.08 -8.15 -7.10
N ALA A 266 2.25 -9.46 -7.14
CA ALA A 266 1.38 -10.35 -7.90
C ALA A 266 0.79 -11.42 -6.98
N PHE A 267 -0.41 -11.89 -7.29
CA PHE A 267 -1.15 -12.83 -6.47
C PHE A 267 -1.72 -13.96 -7.32
N SER A 268 -1.50 -15.20 -6.89
CA SER A 268 -2.28 -16.35 -7.31
C SER A 268 -3.26 -16.70 -6.19
N VAL A 269 -4.56 -16.53 -6.44
CA VAL A 269 -5.61 -16.77 -5.43
C VAL A 269 -6.52 -17.88 -5.92
N TYR A 270 -6.61 -18.95 -5.15
CA TYR A 270 -7.59 -20.01 -5.35
C TYR A 270 -8.77 -19.82 -4.40
N LEU A 271 -9.98 -19.77 -4.97
CA LEU A 271 -11.23 -19.70 -4.23
C LEU A 271 -11.99 -21.02 -4.40
N GLU A 272 -12.29 -21.70 -3.29
CA GLU A 272 -13.25 -22.79 -3.23
C GLU A 272 -14.60 -22.22 -2.79
N MET A 273 -15.57 -22.25 -3.69
CA MET A 273 -16.94 -21.78 -3.44
C MET A 273 -17.82 -22.90 -2.88
N ASP A 274 -18.85 -22.57 -2.10
CA ASP A 274 -19.81 -23.57 -1.63
C ASP A 274 -20.65 -24.17 -2.80
N GLN A 275 -20.87 -23.38 -3.84
CA GLN A 275 -21.58 -23.76 -5.05
C GLN A 275 -20.82 -23.27 -6.28
N PRO A 276 -20.98 -23.89 -7.47
CA PRO A 276 -20.36 -23.41 -8.68
C PRO A 276 -20.79 -21.97 -9.01
N VAL A 277 -19.84 -21.11 -9.28
CA VAL A 277 -20.04 -19.71 -9.68
C VAL A 277 -19.51 -19.51 -11.09
N ALA A 278 -20.27 -18.85 -11.96
CA ALA A 278 -19.81 -18.56 -13.32
C ALA A 278 -18.67 -17.51 -13.29
N ILE A 279 -17.70 -17.65 -14.22
CA ILE A 279 -16.59 -16.68 -14.36
C ILE A 279 -17.10 -15.26 -14.52
N GLY A 280 -18.18 -15.08 -15.31
CA GLY A 280 -18.81 -13.77 -15.56
C GLY A 280 -19.39 -13.14 -14.29
N ASP A 281 -20.05 -13.94 -13.45
CA ASP A 281 -20.65 -13.46 -12.20
C ASP A 281 -19.55 -13.09 -11.18
N MET A 282 -18.51 -13.90 -11.06
CA MET A 282 -17.35 -13.57 -10.23
C MET A 282 -16.65 -12.29 -10.73
N ALA A 283 -16.40 -12.17 -12.03
CA ALA A 283 -15.80 -10.98 -12.62
C ALA A 283 -16.66 -9.72 -12.36
N GLN A 284 -17.97 -9.84 -12.47
CA GLN A 284 -18.90 -8.74 -12.17
C GLN A 284 -18.90 -8.38 -10.68
N ALA A 285 -18.83 -9.36 -9.80
CA ALA A 285 -18.78 -9.13 -8.35
C ALA A 285 -17.46 -8.45 -7.93
N LEU A 286 -16.35 -8.82 -8.55
CA LEU A 286 -15.04 -8.22 -8.27
C LEU A 286 -14.88 -6.82 -8.82
N ALA A 287 -15.49 -6.50 -9.98
CA ALA A 287 -15.37 -5.21 -10.65
C ALA A 287 -15.89 -4.05 -9.79
N GLY A 288 -15.31 -2.88 -9.98
CA GLY A 288 -15.73 -1.63 -9.32
C GLY A 288 -14.54 -0.79 -8.89
N ASP A 289 -14.76 0.20 -8.02
CA ASP A 289 -13.71 1.11 -7.58
C ASP A 289 -12.47 0.34 -7.11
N HIS A 290 -11.31 0.73 -7.61
CA HIS A 290 -9.99 0.14 -7.30
C HIS A 290 -9.76 -1.30 -7.80
N VAL A 291 -10.67 -1.86 -8.61
CA VAL A 291 -10.48 -3.19 -9.21
C VAL A 291 -10.88 -3.16 -10.68
N THR A 292 -9.91 -3.40 -11.53
CA THR A 292 -10.08 -3.50 -12.98
C THR A 292 -10.00 -4.97 -13.41
N ILE A 293 -11.06 -5.47 -14.06
CA ILE A 293 -11.12 -6.83 -14.60
C ILE A 293 -10.53 -6.83 -16.01
N THR A 294 -9.46 -7.58 -16.19
CA THR A 294 -8.82 -7.76 -17.50
C THR A 294 -9.33 -9.03 -18.16
N ARG A 295 -9.65 -8.95 -19.46
CA ARG A 295 -10.23 -10.06 -20.23
C ARG A 295 -9.39 -10.47 -21.43
N LEU A 296 -8.55 -9.57 -21.91
CA LEU A 296 -7.70 -9.77 -23.09
C LEU A 296 -6.32 -10.28 -22.64
N ALA A 297 -5.72 -11.13 -23.45
CA ALA A 297 -4.39 -11.65 -23.16
C ALA A 297 -3.31 -10.56 -23.15
N GLU A 298 -3.47 -9.55 -24.00
CA GLU A 298 -2.59 -8.37 -24.08
C GLU A 298 -2.66 -7.45 -22.86
N ASP A 299 -3.80 -7.48 -22.14
CA ASP A 299 -4.02 -6.71 -20.91
C ASP A 299 -3.95 -7.58 -19.65
N ALA A 300 -3.34 -8.76 -19.73
CA ALA A 300 -3.24 -9.68 -18.59
C ALA A 300 -2.57 -9.00 -17.39
N PRO A 301 -3.08 -9.21 -16.16
CA PRO A 301 -2.49 -8.60 -14.98
C PRO A 301 -1.02 -8.99 -14.85
N SER A 302 -0.18 -8.00 -14.67
CA SER A 302 1.25 -8.18 -14.40
C SER A 302 1.74 -7.07 -13.48
N ASN A 303 2.83 -7.31 -12.78
CA ASN A 303 3.48 -6.25 -11.99
C ASN A 303 3.91 -5.06 -12.86
N VAL A 304 4.27 -5.28 -14.14
CA VAL A 304 4.63 -4.21 -15.08
C VAL A 304 3.41 -3.37 -15.45
N ASN A 305 2.27 -4.01 -15.74
CA ASN A 305 1.05 -3.29 -16.10
C ASN A 305 0.41 -2.58 -14.90
N ALA A 306 0.64 -3.09 -13.69
CA ALA A 306 0.12 -2.48 -12.45
C ALA A 306 0.95 -1.30 -11.95
N ALA A 307 2.22 -1.19 -12.37
CA ALA A 307 3.13 -0.15 -11.90
C ALA A 307 2.58 1.26 -12.18
N GLY A 308 2.59 2.13 -11.17
CA GLY A 308 2.06 3.50 -11.21
C GLY A 308 0.54 3.59 -11.22
N GLN A 309 -0.20 2.46 -11.10
CA GLN A 309 -1.66 2.48 -11.10
C GLN A 309 -2.23 2.30 -9.69
N GLY A 310 -3.33 3.02 -9.41
CA GLY A 310 -4.08 2.88 -8.15
C GLY A 310 -5.03 1.68 -8.11
N ASP A 311 -5.24 1.00 -9.23
CA ASP A 311 -6.18 -0.11 -9.35
C ASP A 311 -5.47 -1.47 -9.22
N ILE A 312 -6.20 -2.43 -8.70
CA ILE A 312 -5.83 -3.85 -8.69
C ILE A 312 -6.29 -4.44 -10.02
N LEU A 313 -5.36 -4.95 -10.83
CA LEU A 313 -5.67 -5.66 -12.06
C LEU A 313 -5.98 -7.12 -11.76
N VAL A 314 -7.10 -7.65 -12.26
CA VAL A 314 -7.55 -9.01 -11.93
C VAL A 314 -8.05 -9.73 -13.18
N SER A 315 -7.64 -10.98 -13.35
CA SER A 315 -8.27 -11.93 -14.26
C SER A 315 -8.86 -13.11 -13.50
N VAL A 316 -9.96 -13.66 -14.01
CA VAL A 316 -10.69 -14.77 -13.40
C VAL A 316 -10.62 -15.99 -14.31
N GLY A 317 -10.22 -17.12 -13.76
CA GLY A 317 -10.16 -18.41 -14.43
C GLY A 317 -10.93 -19.47 -13.66
N ARG A 318 -11.35 -20.53 -14.38
CA ARG A 318 -11.99 -21.71 -13.76
C ARG A 318 -10.92 -22.76 -13.43
N ASP A 319 -11.11 -23.47 -12.33
CA ASP A 319 -10.37 -24.69 -12.09
C ASP A 319 -10.90 -25.80 -13.02
N ALA A 320 -10.01 -26.44 -13.77
CA ALA A 320 -10.36 -27.49 -14.74
C ALA A 320 -10.86 -28.78 -14.08
N ASN A 321 -10.49 -29.02 -12.81
CA ASN A 321 -10.74 -30.25 -12.09
C ASN A 321 -11.84 -30.13 -11.01
N HIS A 322 -12.16 -28.90 -10.58
CA HIS A 322 -13.10 -28.62 -9.51
C HIS A 322 -14.10 -27.55 -9.94
N GLU A 323 -15.34 -27.94 -10.15
CA GLU A 323 -16.40 -27.04 -10.64
C GLU A 323 -16.70 -25.86 -9.70
N ASN A 324 -16.44 -26.04 -8.41
CA ASN A 324 -16.55 -24.99 -7.38
C ASN A 324 -15.28 -24.15 -7.24
N GLY A 325 -14.21 -24.47 -7.98
CA GLY A 325 -12.91 -23.82 -7.92
C GLY A 325 -12.79 -22.68 -8.91
N LEU A 326 -12.30 -21.54 -8.45
CA LEU A 326 -11.94 -20.40 -9.27
C LEU A 326 -10.51 -19.95 -8.96
N TRP A 327 -9.80 -19.56 -10.01
CA TRP A 327 -8.51 -18.91 -9.92
C TRP A 327 -8.65 -17.41 -10.19
N LEU A 328 -8.07 -16.60 -9.31
CA LEU A 328 -7.82 -15.20 -9.60
C LEU A 328 -6.32 -15.02 -9.77
N TRP A 329 -5.92 -14.38 -10.85
CA TRP A 329 -4.58 -13.82 -10.99
C TRP A 329 -4.69 -12.31 -10.87
N ALA A 330 -4.01 -11.73 -9.88
CA ALA A 330 -4.08 -10.30 -9.61
C ALA A 330 -2.68 -9.69 -9.56
N ALA A 331 -2.59 -8.41 -9.92
CA ALA A 331 -1.39 -7.60 -9.77
C ALA A 331 -1.75 -6.19 -9.28
N SER A 332 -0.88 -5.59 -8.50
CA SER A 332 -1.07 -4.24 -7.95
C SER A 332 0.23 -3.55 -7.65
N ASP A 333 0.24 -2.23 -7.73
CA ASP A 333 1.38 -1.43 -7.28
C ASP A 333 1.37 -1.33 -5.75
N ASN A 334 2.38 -1.89 -5.11
CA ASN A 334 2.48 -1.96 -3.66
C ASN A 334 2.72 -0.58 -3.02
N LEU A 335 3.56 0.26 -3.63
CA LEU A 335 3.86 1.59 -3.10
C LEU A 335 2.66 2.54 -3.31
N ARG A 336 2.05 2.48 -4.49
CA ARG A 336 0.88 3.30 -4.82
C ARG A 336 -0.30 3.02 -3.91
N ILE A 337 -0.64 1.74 -3.67
CA ILE A 337 -1.72 1.37 -2.75
C ILE A 337 -1.41 1.78 -1.31
N ALA A 338 -0.14 1.65 -0.86
CA ALA A 338 0.26 2.14 0.46
C ALA A 338 0.05 3.65 0.60
N ALA A 339 0.49 4.42 -0.39
CA ALA A 339 0.35 5.88 -0.39
C ALA A 339 -1.12 6.32 -0.47
N ILE A 340 -1.92 5.71 -1.37
CA ILE A 340 -3.36 6.00 -1.45
C ILE A 340 -4.06 5.68 -0.13
N THR A 341 -3.77 4.53 0.49
CA THR A 341 -4.32 4.16 1.80
C THR A 341 -4.00 5.23 2.86
N ALA A 342 -2.76 5.70 2.90
CA ALA A 342 -2.33 6.72 3.86
C ALA A 342 -3.00 8.08 3.61
N VAL A 343 -3.04 8.54 2.36
CA VAL A 343 -3.66 9.83 1.99
C VAL A 343 -5.17 9.78 2.25
N GLU A 344 -5.85 8.68 1.94
CA GLU A 344 -7.28 8.53 2.24
C GLU A 344 -7.57 8.45 3.75
N CYS A 345 -6.64 7.95 4.57
CA CYS A 345 -6.74 8.08 6.03
C CYS A 345 -6.73 9.56 6.45
N ALA A 346 -5.84 10.38 5.87
CA ALA A 346 -5.83 11.82 6.13
C ALA A 346 -7.11 12.52 5.65
N GLU A 347 -7.60 12.18 4.45
CA GLU A 347 -8.87 12.70 3.91
C GLU A 347 -10.05 12.38 4.84
N SER A 348 -10.14 11.13 5.31
CA SER A 348 -11.17 10.69 6.25
C SER A 348 -11.14 11.49 7.56
N MET A 349 -9.92 11.72 8.11
CA MET A 349 -9.75 12.54 9.31
C MET A 349 -10.08 14.01 9.05
N ALA A 350 -9.67 14.56 7.91
CA ALA A 350 -9.97 15.94 7.52
C ALA A 350 -11.48 16.18 7.36
N ALA A 351 -12.20 15.23 6.79
CA ALA A 351 -13.64 15.28 6.61
C ALA A 351 -14.41 15.26 7.96
N SER A 352 -13.86 14.58 8.96
CA SER A 352 -14.46 14.44 10.30
C SER A 352 -14.06 15.54 11.28
N ARG A 353 -13.04 16.35 10.98
CA ARG A 353 -12.65 17.47 11.86
C ARG A 353 -13.78 18.51 11.95
N PRO A 354 -14.16 18.96 13.19
CA PRO A 354 -15.14 20.00 13.35
C PRO A 354 -14.67 21.28 12.65
N ARG A 355 -15.52 21.88 11.81
CA ARG A 355 -15.24 23.15 11.16
C ARG A 355 -15.22 24.26 12.19
N GLY A 356 -14.07 24.50 12.81
CA GLY A 356 -13.87 25.64 13.68
C GLY A 356 -13.85 26.91 12.85
N LYS A 357 -14.67 27.90 13.20
CA LYS A 357 -14.43 29.28 12.77
C LYS A 357 -13.12 29.72 13.43
N ILE A 358 -12.10 30.03 12.63
CA ILE A 358 -10.94 30.76 13.10
C ILE A 358 -11.49 32.11 13.59
N GLN A 359 -11.42 32.37 14.90
CA GLN A 359 -11.63 33.70 15.48
C GLN A 359 -10.33 34.47 15.37
#